data_4851db26916c565b492503d947cab7b8
#
_entry.id   4851db26916c565b492503d947cab7b8
#
_cell.length_a   1.000
_cell.length_b   1.000
_cell.length_c   1.000
_cell.angle_alpha   90.00
_cell.angle_beta   90.00
_cell.angle_gamma   90.00
#
_symmetry.space_group_name_H-M   'P 1'
#
loop_
_entity.id
_entity.type
_entity.pdbx_description
1 polymer ?
#
loop_
_entity_poly.entity_id
_entity_poly.type
_entity_poly.pdbx_seq_one_letter_code
_entity_poly.pdbx_strand_id
1 'polypeptide(L)'
;MNDNIPEPTEDEVASIPEAIILDWISRLPDLRRSVFNLYCIDGYSHQEISQMLGISVTGSTSALAKARKQLKKEIRRYLNEQA
;
A
#
# COMPACT_ATOMS: atom_id res chain seq x y z
N MET A 1 -11.40 -9.80 -15.53
CA MET A 1 -11.00 -9.64 -14.14
C MET A 1 -11.47 -8.30 -13.61
N ASN A 2 -12.16 -8.31 -12.54
CA ASN A 2 -12.72 -7.10 -11.98
C ASN A 2 -11.87 -6.58 -10.82
N ASP A 3 -11.20 -5.45 -11.05
CA ASP A 3 -10.39 -4.80 -10.03
C ASP A 3 -11.12 -3.60 -9.43
N ASN A 4 -12.44 -3.52 -9.61
CA ASN A 4 -13.23 -2.39 -9.15
C ASN A 4 -13.51 -2.45 -7.65
N ILE A 5 -12.44 -2.32 -6.89
CA ILE A 5 -12.57 -2.15 -5.44
C ILE A 5 -12.70 -0.65 -5.20
N PRO A 6 -13.81 -0.21 -4.58
CA PRO A 6 -13.98 1.24 -4.35
C PRO A 6 -12.83 1.82 -3.53
N GLU A 7 -12.39 3.01 -3.93
CA GLU A 7 -11.38 3.71 -3.14
C GLU A 7 -11.98 4.09 -1.79
N PRO A 8 -11.29 3.82 -0.68
CA PRO A 8 -11.76 4.26 0.62
C PRO A 8 -11.64 5.78 0.74
N THR A 9 -12.59 6.38 1.44
CA THR A 9 -12.52 7.82 1.74
C THR A 9 -11.53 8.06 2.87
N GLU A 10 -11.11 9.33 3.01
CA GLU A 10 -10.23 9.69 4.12
C GLU A 10 -10.87 9.38 5.47
N ASP A 11 -12.17 9.64 5.60
CA ASP A 11 -12.91 9.37 6.84
C ASP A 11 -12.94 7.87 7.13
N GLU A 12 -13.13 7.05 6.11
CA GLU A 12 -13.13 5.61 6.29
C GLU A 12 -11.77 5.12 6.78
N VAL A 13 -10.70 5.59 6.16
CA VAL A 13 -9.34 5.20 6.57
C VAL A 13 -9.04 5.70 7.98
N ALA A 14 -9.44 6.93 8.28
CA ALA A 14 -9.21 7.52 9.60
C ALA A 14 -9.94 6.76 10.72
N SER A 15 -10.99 6.02 10.38
CA SER A 15 -11.72 5.22 11.37
C SER A 15 -11.00 3.93 11.76
N ILE A 16 -9.97 3.54 11.01
CA ILE A 16 -9.26 2.29 11.26
C ILE A 16 -8.10 2.57 12.23
N PRO A 17 -7.98 1.80 13.32
CA PRO A 17 -6.86 1.99 14.24
C PRO A 17 -5.52 1.86 13.53
N GLU A 18 -4.60 2.76 13.84
CA GLU A 18 -3.28 2.79 13.21
C GLU A 18 -2.56 1.44 13.33
N ALA A 19 -2.67 0.79 14.48
CA ALA A 19 -2.00 -0.49 14.70
C ALA A 19 -2.45 -1.54 13.69
N ILE A 20 -3.71 -1.52 13.28
CA ILE A 20 -4.23 -2.47 12.30
C ILE A 20 -3.63 -2.18 10.92
N ILE A 21 -3.57 -0.91 10.55
CA ILE A 21 -2.98 -0.51 9.26
C ILE A 21 -1.49 -0.90 9.22
N LEU A 22 -0.76 -0.63 10.29
CA LEU A 22 0.65 -0.99 10.36
C LEU A 22 0.86 -2.50 10.26
N ASP A 23 -0.04 -3.29 10.85
CA ASP A 23 0.02 -4.73 10.73
C ASP A 23 -0.15 -5.19 9.28
N TRP A 24 -1.12 -4.61 8.56
CA TRP A 24 -1.31 -4.93 7.14
C TRP A 24 -0.08 -4.59 6.31
N ILE A 25 0.53 -3.43 6.57
CA ILE A 25 1.74 -3.03 5.85
C ILE A 25 2.86 -4.03 6.13
N SER A 26 3.00 -4.47 7.38
CA SER A 26 4.05 -5.43 7.75
C SER A 26 3.89 -6.78 7.06
N ARG A 27 2.69 -7.10 6.60
CA ARG A 27 2.41 -8.37 5.91
C ARG A 27 2.56 -8.29 4.41
N LEU A 28 2.85 -7.12 3.86
CA LEU A 28 3.12 -7.00 2.43
C LEU A 28 4.37 -7.81 2.06
N PRO A 29 4.43 -8.40 0.86
CA PRO A 29 5.67 -9.01 0.38
C PRO A 29 6.83 -8.02 0.45
N ASP A 30 8.03 -8.51 0.66
CA ASP A 30 9.19 -7.67 1.00
C ASP A 30 9.37 -6.48 0.07
N LEU A 31 9.35 -6.70 -1.24
CA LEU A 31 9.57 -5.62 -2.19
C LEU A 31 8.44 -4.58 -2.13
N ARG A 32 7.19 -5.05 -2.08
CA ARG A 32 6.04 -4.14 -2.00
C ARG A 32 6.07 -3.32 -0.73
N ARG A 33 6.43 -3.95 0.38
CA ARG A 33 6.54 -3.26 1.67
C ARG A 33 7.64 -2.20 1.64
N SER A 34 8.80 -2.56 1.09
CA SER A 34 9.92 -1.62 1.02
C SER A 34 9.56 -0.41 0.15
N VAL A 35 8.99 -0.65 -1.03
CA VAL A 35 8.61 0.45 -1.92
C VAL A 35 7.51 1.29 -1.29
N PHE A 36 6.51 0.66 -0.69
CA PHE A 36 5.42 1.40 -0.05
C PHE A 36 5.96 2.31 1.06
N ASN A 37 6.80 1.78 1.93
CA ASN A 37 7.35 2.57 3.02
C ASN A 37 8.24 3.71 2.52
N LEU A 38 9.09 3.44 1.54
CA LEU A 38 9.98 4.46 1.00
C LEU A 38 9.22 5.57 0.28
N TYR A 39 8.20 5.21 -0.47
CA TYR A 39 7.45 6.20 -1.24
C TYR A 39 6.40 6.92 -0.39
N CYS A 40 5.54 6.20 0.30
CA CYS A 40 4.39 6.78 0.98
C CYS A 40 4.74 7.37 2.35
N ILE A 41 5.71 6.81 3.05
CA ILE A 41 6.05 7.24 4.40
C ILE A 41 7.28 8.14 4.39
N ASP A 42 8.35 7.70 3.72
CA ASP A 42 9.62 8.44 3.72
C ASP A 42 9.72 9.49 2.62
N GLY A 43 8.83 9.46 1.63
CA GLY A 43 8.74 10.51 0.61
C GLY A 43 9.74 10.43 -0.52
N TYR A 44 10.38 9.28 -0.75
CA TYR A 44 11.31 9.12 -1.87
C TYR A 44 10.56 8.97 -3.20
N SER A 45 11.18 9.47 -4.27
CA SER A 45 10.64 9.27 -5.62
C SER A 45 10.89 7.85 -6.10
N HIS A 46 10.15 7.42 -7.12
CA HIS A 46 10.39 6.11 -7.72
C HIS A 46 11.79 5.99 -8.30
N GLN A 47 12.33 7.09 -8.83
CA GLN A 47 13.69 7.09 -9.35
C GLN A 47 14.71 6.85 -8.24
N GLU A 48 14.51 7.52 -7.10
CA GLU A 48 15.38 7.30 -5.94
C GLU A 48 15.26 5.88 -5.41
N ILE A 49 14.03 5.37 -5.31
CA ILE A 49 13.77 4.01 -4.83
C ILE A 49 14.43 2.99 -5.75
N SER A 50 14.34 3.21 -7.06
CA SER A 50 15.00 2.34 -8.06
C SER A 50 16.47 2.21 -7.78
N GLN A 51 17.14 3.33 -7.48
CA GLN A 51 18.56 3.33 -7.16
C GLN A 51 18.86 2.68 -5.81
N MET A 52 18.03 2.95 -4.81
CA MET A 52 18.22 2.42 -3.47
C MET A 52 18.06 0.91 -3.40
N LEU A 53 17.10 0.37 -4.15
CA LEU A 53 16.77 -1.05 -4.10
C LEU A 53 17.36 -1.86 -5.25
N GLY A 54 18.00 -1.21 -6.23
CA GLY A 54 18.56 -1.90 -7.38
C GLY A 54 17.49 -2.48 -8.31
N ILE A 55 16.37 -1.80 -8.45
CA ILE A 55 15.27 -2.21 -9.32
C ILE A 55 15.02 -1.13 -10.37
N SER A 56 14.23 -1.45 -11.39
CA SER A 56 13.85 -0.45 -12.39
C SER A 56 12.83 0.51 -11.82
N VAL A 57 12.69 1.69 -12.44
CA VAL A 57 11.64 2.64 -12.07
C VAL A 57 10.26 1.97 -12.26
N THR A 58 10.08 1.26 -13.37
CA THR A 58 8.84 0.51 -13.61
C THR A 58 8.60 -0.53 -12.52
N GLY A 59 9.64 -1.20 -12.06
CA GLY A 59 9.53 -2.15 -10.94
C GLY A 59 9.05 -1.47 -9.68
N SER A 60 9.52 -0.25 -9.42
CA SER A 60 9.08 0.52 -8.25
C SER A 60 7.61 0.92 -8.37
N THR A 61 7.20 1.47 -9.51
CA THR A 61 5.79 1.87 -9.69
C THR A 61 4.86 0.68 -9.64
N SER A 62 5.27 -0.45 -10.23
CA SER A 62 4.48 -1.67 -10.21
C SER A 62 4.33 -2.23 -8.80
N ALA A 63 5.41 -2.24 -8.02
CA ALA A 63 5.38 -2.71 -6.64
C ALA A 63 4.45 -1.86 -5.79
N LEU A 64 4.48 -0.53 -5.99
CA LEU A 64 3.59 0.37 -5.25
C LEU A 64 2.12 0.12 -5.61
N ALA A 65 1.83 -0.06 -6.90
CA ALA A 65 0.47 -0.33 -7.34
C ALA A 65 -0.07 -1.62 -6.73
N LYS A 66 0.76 -2.67 -6.68
CA LYS A 66 0.36 -3.94 -6.06
C LYS A 66 0.18 -3.82 -4.56
N ALA A 67 1.05 -3.04 -3.89
CA ALA A 67 0.91 -2.80 -2.46
C ALA A 67 -0.41 -2.08 -2.17
N ARG A 68 -0.70 -1.02 -2.91
CA ARG A 68 -1.94 -0.26 -2.73
C ARG A 68 -3.17 -1.12 -2.96
N LYS A 69 -3.15 -1.97 -3.98
CA LYS A 69 -4.26 -2.86 -4.27
C LYS A 69 -4.50 -3.83 -3.13
N GLN A 70 -3.43 -4.40 -2.60
CA GLN A 70 -3.52 -5.33 -1.48
C GLN A 70 -4.06 -4.65 -0.23
N LEU A 71 -3.56 -3.46 0.09
CA LEU A 71 -4.03 -2.71 1.25
C LEU A 71 -5.49 -2.27 1.09
N LYS A 72 -5.88 -1.88 -0.11
CA LYS A 72 -7.26 -1.48 -0.39
C LYS A 72 -8.22 -2.65 -0.14
N LYS A 73 -7.83 -3.87 -0.50
CA LYS A 73 -8.64 -5.05 -0.21
C LYS A 73 -8.80 -5.28 1.28
N GLU A 74 -7.71 -5.13 2.05
CA GLU A 74 -7.77 -5.28 3.51
C GLU A 74 -8.67 -4.22 4.13
N ILE A 75 -8.52 -2.97 3.69
CA ILE A 75 -9.33 -1.88 4.20
C ILE A 75 -10.81 -2.16 3.94
N ARG A 76 -11.15 -2.53 2.71
CA ARG A 76 -12.55 -2.77 2.35
C ARG A 76 -13.13 -3.94 3.12
N ARG A 77 -12.37 -5.01 3.29
CA ARG A 77 -12.83 -6.14 4.08
C ARG A 77 -13.07 -5.76 5.54
N TYR A 78 -12.15 -5.00 6.12
CA TYR A 78 -12.27 -4.55 7.50
C TYR A 78 -13.54 -3.70 7.68
N LEU A 79 -13.75 -2.74 6.78
CA LEU A 79 -14.91 -1.86 6.87
C LEU A 79 -16.22 -2.64 6.71
N ASN A 80 -16.24 -3.63 5.83
CA ASN A 80 -17.43 -4.46 5.65
C ASN A 80 -17.73 -5.29 6.89
N GLU A 81 -16.70 -5.74 7.61
CA GLU A 81 -16.87 -6.50 8.83
C GLU A 81 -17.35 -5.64 9.99
N GLN A 82 -17.10 -4.34 9.94
CA GLN A 82 -17.54 -3.40 10.97
C GLN A 82 -18.97 -2.90 10.74
N ALA A 83 -19.51 -3.09 9.54
CA ALA A 83 -20.84 -2.60 9.19
C ALA A 83 -21.96 -3.40 9.86
#